data_302ca36a4ff6f391f5dffff0a0f3a5ec
#
_entry.id   302ca36a4ff6f391f5dffff0a0f3a5ec
#
_cell.length_a   1.000
_cell.length_b   1.000
_cell.length_c   1.000
_cell.angle_alpha   90.00
_cell.angle_beta   90.00
_cell.angle_gamma   90.00
#
_symmetry.space_group_name_H-M   'P 1'
#
loop_
_entity.id
_entity.type
_entity.pdbx_description
1 polymer ?
#
loop_
_entity_poly.entity_id
_entity_poly.type
_entity_poly.pdbx_seq_one_letter_code
_entity_poly.pdbx_strand_id
1 'polypeptide(L)'
;MNGTQPIVLVVGTTGKFASLVVPELLRRNVTIRALVRDEARAAQARSLGAAETAIGDLRDVDSLAAATQGVDGVFHIGPAFTADEAPMGVVLVDAAKRSGVRKFVFSSVIQPTNVRLANHASKIPVEDALYSSGLEYTILHPANFMQNIGLAWPSIREHSSFSEPFPKDTSIARVDYRDVAEVAAIALTEDRLAYATLELCAGMYSRLDIVAALGEELGSPVAALEPDFSAWAESAHLPYGDQQLLLLSKVFDHYRAWGLGGNSLALKAALGRDPRTLRGYIRDLVAEKQSAPSRKEYRHA
;
A
#
# COMPACT_ATOMS: atom_id res chain seq x y z
N MET A 1 28.74 -10.43 -19.38
CA MET A 1 28.33 -9.02 -19.49
C MET A 1 28.06 -8.52 -18.08
N ASN A 2 28.95 -7.69 -17.54
CA ASN A 2 28.70 -7.04 -16.22
C ASN A 2 27.66 -5.93 -16.45
N GLY A 3 26.39 -6.30 -16.50
CA GLY A 3 25.32 -5.32 -16.48
C GLY A 3 25.29 -4.65 -15.11
N THR A 4 25.34 -3.32 -15.06
CA THR A 4 25.08 -2.55 -13.84
C THR A 4 23.70 -2.95 -13.30
N GLN A 5 23.59 -3.16 -11.99
CA GLN A 5 22.31 -3.44 -11.35
C GLN A 5 21.35 -2.26 -11.61
N PRO A 6 20.09 -2.53 -12.00
CA PRO A 6 19.13 -1.44 -12.21
C PRO A 6 18.87 -0.68 -10.91
N ILE A 7 18.75 0.63 -11.02
CA ILE A 7 18.44 1.52 -9.88
C ILE A 7 16.95 1.87 -9.94
N VAL A 8 16.25 1.64 -8.85
CA VAL A 8 14.82 1.99 -8.73
C VAL A 8 14.63 3.04 -7.62
N LEU A 9 14.01 4.16 -7.99
CA LEU A 9 13.51 5.13 -7.02
C LEU A 9 12.23 4.61 -6.36
N VAL A 10 12.24 4.46 -5.05
CA VAL A 10 11.07 4.01 -4.26
C VAL A 10 10.55 5.17 -3.44
N VAL A 11 9.33 5.63 -3.76
CA VAL A 11 8.62 6.64 -2.97
C VAL A 11 7.90 5.97 -1.81
N GLY A 12 8.07 6.54 -0.60
CA GLY A 12 7.42 6.01 0.60
C GLY A 12 8.12 4.81 1.24
N THR A 13 9.40 4.58 0.96
CA THR A 13 10.23 3.45 1.44
C THR A 13 10.11 3.19 2.94
N THR A 14 9.96 4.24 3.76
CA THR A 14 9.80 4.13 5.21
C THR A 14 8.34 4.02 5.66
N GLY A 15 7.41 3.99 4.73
CA GLY A 15 5.98 3.85 4.99
C GLY A 15 5.55 2.39 5.13
N LYS A 16 4.38 2.18 5.73
CA LYS A 16 3.81 0.85 6.02
C LYS A 16 3.70 -0.07 4.80
N PHE A 17 3.40 0.47 3.61
CA PHE A 17 3.13 -0.32 2.41
C PHE A 17 4.33 -0.38 1.48
N ALA A 18 4.92 0.75 1.10
CA ALA A 18 6.06 0.78 0.19
C ALA A 18 7.30 0.08 0.77
N SER A 19 7.46 0.02 2.10
CA SER A 19 8.53 -0.78 2.73
C SER A 19 8.47 -2.26 2.36
N LEU A 20 7.29 -2.80 2.02
CA LEU A 20 7.12 -4.18 1.58
C LEU A 20 7.64 -4.43 0.15
N VAL A 21 7.82 -3.37 -0.65
CA VAL A 21 8.42 -3.48 -2.00
C VAL A 21 9.94 -3.66 -1.92
N VAL A 22 10.57 -3.12 -0.88
CA VAL A 22 12.02 -3.17 -0.69
C VAL A 22 12.59 -4.59 -0.76
N PRO A 23 12.14 -5.57 0.07
CA PRO A 23 12.68 -6.93 0.03
C PRO A 23 12.40 -7.63 -1.30
N GLU A 24 11.31 -7.29 -2.01
CA GLU A 24 11.00 -7.88 -3.30
C GLU A 24 11.98 -7.40 -4.40
N LEU A 25 12.36 -6.11 -4.37
CA LEU A 25 13.37 -5.55 -5.26
C LEU A 25 14.76 -6.08 -4.95
N LEU A 26 15.14 -6.18 -3.68
CA LEU A 26 16.44 -6.74 -3.27
C LEU A 26 16.61 -8.19 -3.73
N ARG A 27 15.56 -9.03 -3.63
CA ARG A 27 15.60 -10.41 -4.16
C ARG A 27 15.82 -10.50 -5.68
N ARG A 28 15.55 -9.41 -6.39
CA ARG A 28 15.75 -9.28 -7.85
C ARG A 28 17.04 -8.52 -8.24
N ASN A 29 17.97 -8.36 -7.29
CA ASN A 29 19.22 -7.64 -7.47
C ASN A 29 19.06 -6.21 -7.98
N VAL A 30 18.07 -5.48 -7.45
CA VAL A 30 17.81 -4.07 -7.75
C VAL A 30 18.48 -3.20 -6.70
N THR A 31 19.19 -2.17 -7.13
CA THR A 31 19.67 -1.10 -6.26
C THR A 31 18.51 -0.14 -5.94
N ILE A 32 18.26 0.09 -4.66
CA ILE A 32 17.15 0.95 -4.23
C ILE A 32 17.67 2.32 -3.88
N ARG A 33 17.11 3.35 -4.53
CA ARG A 33 17.18 4.74 -4.11
C ARG A 33 15.87 5.11 -3.42
N ALA A 34 15.93 5.51 -2.15
CA ALA A 34 14.75 5.92 -1.40
C ALA A 34 14.54 7.44 -1.49
N LEU A 35 13.35 7.88 -1.94
CA LEU A 35 12.94 9.27 -1.77
C LEU A 35 12.45 9.48 -0.35
N VAL A 36 13.08 10.37 0.41
CA VAL A 36 12.79 10.64 1.81
C VAL A 36 12.80 12.14 2.09
N ARG A 37 12.11 12.58 3.15
CA ARG A 37 11.99 14.02 3.47
C ARG A 37 13.11 14.59 4.32
N ASP A 38 13.85 13.75 5.02
CA ASP A 38 14.87 14.16 5.98
C ASP A 38 15.91 13.05 6.23
N GLU A 39 17.01 13.39 6.91
CA GLU A 39 18.08 12.46 7.25
C GLU A 39 17.66 11.34 8.22
N ALA A 40 16.71 11.58 9.11
CA ALA A 40 16.21 10.53 10.00
C ALA A 40 15.50 9.43 9.18
N ARG A 41 14.70 9.85 8.19
CA ARG A 41 14.07 8.93 7.23
C ARG A 41 15.08 8.27 6.31
N ALA A 42 16.16 8.98 5.93
CA ALA A 42 17.25 8.40 5.15
C ALA A 42 17.96 7.28 5.93
N ALA A 43 18.27 7.50 7.19
CA ALA A 43 18.84 6.45 8.05
C ALA A 43 17.91 5.24 8.18
N GLN A 44 16.61 5.47 8.36
CA GLN A 44 15.60 4.40 8.39
C GLN A 44 15.53 3.65 7.05
N ALA A 45 15.54 4.35 5.91
CA ALA A 45 15.51 3.71 4.59
C ALA A 45 16.74 2.84 4.36
N ARG A 46 17.93 3.29 4.75
CA ARG A 46 19.16 2.49 4.69
C ARG A 46 19.05 1.23 5.56
N SER A 47 18.49 1.32 6.74
CA SER A 47 18.27 0.13 7.60
C SER A 47 17.29 -0.89 7.01
N LEU A 48 16.42 -0.45 6.11
CA LEU A 48 15.50 -1.31 5.36
C LEU A 48 16.14 -1.90 4.08
N GLY A 49 17.34 -1.47 3.69
CA GLY A 49 18.08 -1.99 2.54
C GLY A 49 18.21 -1.02 1.36
N ALA A 50 17.84 0.27 1.51
CA ALA A 50 18.14 1.26 0.49
C ALA A 50 19.65 1.53 0.42
N ALA A 51 20.24 1.32 -0.75
CA ALA A 51 21.66 1.62 -1.00
C ALA A 51 21.91 3.12 -1.18
N GLU A 52 20.91 3.82 -1.72
CA GLU A 52 20.96 5.27 -1.96
C GLU A 52 19.74 5.97 -1.33
N THR A 53 19.92 7.22 -0.97
CA THR A 53 18.84 8.07 -0.49
C THR A 53 18.87 9.42 -1.21
N ALA A 54 17.70 9.91 -1.63
CA ALA A 54 17.49 11.26 -2.14
C ALA A 54 16.57 12.00 -1.16
N ILE A 55 17.05 13.13 -0.62
CA ILE A 55 16.21 14.00 0.20
C ILE A 55 15.41 14.90 -0.72
N GLY A 56 14.10 14.88 -0.60
CA GLY A 56 13.20 15.67 -1.44
C GLY A 56 11.74 15.59 -1.00
N ASP A 57 10.93 16.44 -1.60
CA ASP A 57 9.49 16.50 -1.40
C ASP A 57 8.76 16.29 -2.75
N LEU A 58 7.66 15.55 -2.75
CA LEU A 58 6.83 15.35 -3.95
C LEU A 58 6.23 16.66 -4.51
N ARG A 59 6.30 17.74 -3.74
CA ARG A 59 5.88 19.09 -4.17
C ARG A 59 7.00 19.91 -4.80
N ASP A 60 8.24 19.47 -4.64
CA ASP A 60 9.45 20.19 -5.08
C ASP A 60 10.00 19.56 -6.35
N VAL A 61 9.77 20.24 -7.49
CA VAL A 61 10.18 19.81 -8.83
C VAL A 61 11.69 19.58 -8.94
N ASP A 62 12.49 20.44 -8.31
CA ASP A 62 13.96 20.37 -8.42
C ASP A 62 14.51 19.18 -7.64
N SER A 63 13.95 18.91 -6.45
CA SER A 63 14.33 17.74 -5.67
C SER A 63 13.94 16.43 -6.37
N LEU A 64 12.78 16.41 -7.05
CA LEU A 64 12.36 15.25 -7.83
C LEU A 64 13.22 15.04 -9.09
N ALA A 65 13.62 16.12 -9.77
CA ALA A 65 14.55 16.02 -10.89
C ALA A 65 15.89 15.42 -10.44
N ALA A 66 16.42 15.85 -9.30
CA ALA A 66 17.64 15.27 -8.73
C ALA A 66 17.45 13.80 -8.32
N ALA A 67 16.33 13.45 -7.70
CA ALA A 67 16.02 12.09 -7.23
C ALA A 67 15.89 11.09 -8.38
N THR A 68 15.29 11.50 -9.51
CA THR A 68 15.06 10.66 -10.69
C THR A 68 16.26 10.55 -11.63
N GLN A 69 17.30 11.36 -11.43
CA GLN A 69 18.48 11.33 -12.29
C GLN A 69 19.23 9.98 -12.22
N GLY A 70 19.39 9.32 -13.36
CA GLY A 70 20.13 8.07 -13.48
C GLY A 70 19.45 6.84 -12.84
N VAL A 71 18.11 6.88 -12.60
CA VAL A 71 17.35 5.70 -12.21
C VAL A 71 16.69 5.03 -13.41
N ASP A 72 16.60 3.71 -13.38
CA ASP A 72 15.99 2.91 -14.46
C ASP A 72 14.47 2.80 -14.27
N GLY A 73 14.00 2.85 -13.03
CA GLY A 73 12.59 2.69 -12.70
C GLY A 73 12.14 3.51 -11.50
N VAL A 74 10.84 3.75 -11.41
CA VAL A 74 10.18 4.43 -10.28
C VAL A 74 9.06 3.56 -9.75
N PHE A 75 9.01 3.35 -8.43
CA PHE A 75 7.82 2.89 -7.72
C PHE A 75 7.21 4.06 -6.97
N HIS A 76 5.93 4.34 -7.24
CA HIS A 76 5.17 5.40 -6.60
C HIS A 76 3.91 4.88 -5.91
N ILE A 77 3.74 5.26 -4.64
CA ILE A 77 2.48 5.22 -3.90
C ILE A 77 2.27 6.60 -3.28
N GLY A 78 1.14 7.24 -3.59
CA GLY A 78 0.81 8.57 -3.09
C GLY A 78 0.42 8.56 -1.60
N PRO A 79 0.56 9.69 -0.90
CA PRO A 79 0.01 9.87 0.44
C PRO A 79 -1.52 9.93 0.34
N ALA A 80 -2.22 8.99 1.00
CA ALA A 80 -3.67 8.91 0.92
C ALA A 80 -4.38 10.08 1.63
N PHE A 81 -5.55 10.46 1.13
CA PHE A 81 -6.44 11.47 1.70
C PHE A 81 -5.85 12.88 1.81
N THR A 82 -4.88 13.23 0.97
CA THR A 82 -4.36 14.61 0.88
C THR A 82 -4.91 15.31 -0.38
N ALA A 83 -5.17 16.61 -0.26
CA ALA A 83 -5.77 17.38 -1.36
C ALA A 83 -4.85 17.51 -2.58
N ASP A 84 -3.54 17.45 -2.37
CA ASP A 84 -2.50 17.58 -3.38
C ASP A 84 -1.88 16.25 -3.83
N GLU A 85 -2.53 15.12 -3.52
CA GLU A 85 -2.05 13.80 -3.93
C GLU A 85 -1.88 13.68 -5.45
N ALA A 86 -2.88 14.11 -6.22
CA ALA A 86 -2.82 14.06 -7.67
C ALA A 86 -1.72 14.96 -8.27
N PRO A 87 -1.62 16.27 -7.92
CA PRO A 87 -0.50 17.11 -8.36
C PRO A 87 0.88 16.52 -8.05
N MET A 88 1.09 15.98 -6.85
CA MET A 88 2.36 15.35 -6.46
C MET A 88 2.72 14.17 -7.36
N GLY A 89 1.75 13.31 -7.67
CA GLY A 89 1.98 12.17 -8.55
C GLY A 89 2.30 12.60 -9.99
N VAL A 90 1.57 13.59 -10.53
CA VAL A 90 1.79 14.14 -11.88
C VAL A 90 3.20 14.75 -12.00
N VAL A 91 3.64 15.54 -11.00
CA VAL A 91 4.98 16.15 -10.99
C VAL A 91 6.07 15.07 -10.98
N LEU A 92 5.87 13.96 -10.25
CA LEU A 92 6.83 12.85 -10.23
C LEU A 92 6.88 12.12 -11.59
N VAL A 93 5.74 11.92 -12.26
CA VAL A 93 5.69 11.35 -13.62
C VAL A 93 6.48 12.23 -14.60
N ASP A 94 6.27 13.54 -14.54
CA ASP A 94 6.99 14.51 -15.36
C ASP A 94 8.51 14.50 -15.08
N ALA A 95 8.93 14.42 -13.81
CA ALA A 95 10.34 14.33 -13.44
C ALA A 95 10.97 13.04 -13.99
N ALA A 96 10.30 11.91 -13.83
CA ALA A 96 10.75 10.62 -14.36
C ALA A 96 10.93 10.65 -15.89
N LYS A 97 9.93 11.21 -16.60
CA LYS A 97 9.99 11.39 -18.07
C LYS A 97 11.19 12.23 -18.50
N ARG A 98 11.39 13.39 -17.85
CA ARG A 98 12.51 14.30 -18.19
C ARG A 98 13.88 13.70 -17.91
N SER A 99 13.99 12.84 -16.89
CA SER A 99 15.23 12.16 -16.53
C SER A 99 15.53 10.90 -17.35
N GLY A 100 14.64 10.54 -18.29
CA GLY A 100 14.80 9.36 -19.14
C GLY A 100 14.61 8.03 -18.40
N VAL A 101 13.85 8.02 -17.31
CA VAL A 101 13.43 6.80 -16.62
C VAL A 101 12.70 5.89 -17.60
N ARG A 102 12.98 4.59 -17.57
CA ARG A 102 12.34 3.63 -18.47
C ARG A 102 11.00 3.14 -17.91
N LYS A 103 10.98 2.64 -16.66
CA LYS A 103 9.81 1.99 -16.07
C LYS A 103 9.18 2.84 -14.97
N PHE A 104 7.85 2.90 -14.95
CA PHE A 104 7.13 3.56 -13.87
C PHE A 104 5.99 2.67 -13.36
N VAL A 105 6.05 2.26 -12.10
CA VAL A 105 5.01 1.47 -11.44
C VAL A 105 4.26 2.36 -10.45
N PHE A 106 2.97 2.52 -10.69
CA PHE A 106 2.08 3.30 -9.83
C PHE A 106 1.13 2.41 -9.05
N SER A 107 1.24 2.46 -7.71
CA SER A 107 0.23 1.87 -6.82
C SER A 107 -0.93 2.86 -6.66
N SER A 108 -1.89 2.73 -7.56
CA SER A 108 -3.16 3.46 -7.58
C SER A 108 -4.16 2.85 -6.58
N VAL A 109 -5.39 2.58 -6.98
CA VAL A 109 -6.44 1.98 -6.17
C VAL A 109 -7.42 1.22 -7.06
N ILE A 110 -8.07 0.18 -6.53
CA ILE A 110 -9.17 -0.49 -7.24
C ILE A 110 -10.30 0.50 -7.54
N GLN A 111 -10.92 0.38 -8.72
CA GLN A 111 -12.04 1.24 -9.17
C GLN A 111 -11.73 2.76 -9.10
N PRO A 112 -10.64 3.27 -9.69
CA PRO A 112 -10.30 4.69 -9.62
C PRO A 112 -11.37 5.57 -10.26
N THR A 113 -12.15 5.06 -11.22
CA THR A 113 -13.27 5.75 -11.88
C THR A 113 -14.52 5.86 -11.00
N ASN A 114 -14.52 5.30 -9.79
CA ASN A 114 -15.59 5.55 -8.81
C ASN A 114 -15.44 6.96 -8.22
N VAL A 115 -15.87 7.96 -8.96
CA VAL A 115 -15.73 9.38 -8.61
C VAL A 115 -16.50 9.80 -7.35
N ARG A 116 -17.37 8.94 -6.82
CA ARG A 116 -18.01 9.15 -5.51
C ARG A 116 -17.02 9.04 -4.35
N LEU A 117 -15.90 8.36 -4.58
CA LEU A 117 -14.80 8.22 -3.65
C LEU A 117 -13.65 9.15 -4.06
N ALA A 118 -13.54 10.31 -3.40
CA ALA A 118 -12.55 11.32 -3.76
C ALA A 118 -11.10 10.79 -3.71
N ASN A 119 -10.79 9.90 -2.76
CA ASN A 119 -9.49 9.23 -2.65
C ASN A 119 -9.22 8.21 -3.79
N HIS A 120 -10.26 7.71 -4.47
CA HIS A 120 -10.11 6.91 -5.69
C HIS A 120 -9.94 7.83 -6.90
N ALA A 121 -10.81 8.83 -7.04
CA ALA A 121 -10.74 9.79 -8.13
C ALA A 121 -9.43 10.58 -8.18
N SER A 122 -8.78 10.82 -7.04
CA SER A 122 -7.46 11.49 -6.97
C SER A 122 -6.33 10.74 -7.68
N LYS A 123 -6.52 9.47 -8.02
CA LYS A 123 -5.55 8.67 -8.77
C LYS A 123 -5.62 8.90 -10.28
N ILE A 124 -6.80 9.26 -10.81
CA ILE A 124 -7.04 9.40 -12.25
C ILE A 124 -6.05 10.36 -12.93
N PRO A 125 -5.73 11.56 -12.40
CA PRO A 125 -4.79 12.44 -13.06
C PRO A 125 -3.37 11.88 -13.18
N VAL A 126 -2.94 11.03 -12.24
CA VAL A 126 -1.63 10.38 -12.29
C VAL A 126 -1.62 9.27 -13.35
N GLU A 127 -2.70 8.50 -13.44
CA GLU A 127 -2.87 7.47 -14.48
C GLU A 127 -2.89 8.10 -15.88
N ASP A 128 -3.63 9.20 -16.05
CA ASP A 128 -3.69 9.96 -17.32
C ASP A 128 -2.31 10.50 -17.72
N ALA A 129 -1.57 11.06 -16.76
CA ALA A 129 -0.20 11.51 -16.99
C ALA A 129 0.72 10.35 -17.42
N LEU A 130 0.56 9.16 -16.86
CA LEU A 130 1.32 7.97 -17.25
C LEU A 130 0.98 7.53 -18.68
N TYR A 131 -0.30 7.49 -19.06
CA TYR A 131 -0.73 7.14 -20.42
C TYR A 131 -0.11 8.06 -21.47
N SER A 132 0.12 9.33 -21.13
CA SER A 132 0.66 10.35 -22.01
C SER A 132 2.18 10.57 -21.86
N SER A 133 2.85 9.79 -21.00
CA SER A 133 4.25 10.03 -20.64
C SER A 133 5.27 9.48 -21.64
N GLY A 134 4.95 8.37 -22.30
CA GLY A 134 5.90 7.55 -23.08
C GLY A 134 6.77 6.61 -22.23
N LEU A 135 6.56 6.57 -20.90
CA LEU A 135 7.21 5.61 -20.00
C LEU A 135 6.61 4.21 -20.17
N GLU A 136 7.38 3.17 -19.91
CA GLU A 136 6.85 1.80 -19.74
C GLU A 136 6.14 1.73 -18.40
N TYR A 137 4.89 2.17 -18.36
CA TYR A 137 4.10 2.19 -17.12
C TYR A 137 3.52 0.82 -16.78
N THR A 138 3.32 0.57 -15.49
CA THR A 138 2.41 -0.44 -14.96
C THR A 138 1.57 0.20 -13.84
N ILE A 139 0.25 0.17 -14.01
CA ILE A 139 -0.69 0.74 -13.04
C ILE A 139 -1.33 -0.40 -12.25
N LEU A 140 -1.14 -0.37 -10.93
CA LEU A 140 -1.68 -1.35 -10.02
C LEU A 140 -2.92 -0.77 -9.34
N HIS A 141 -4.03 -1.47 -9.41
CA HIS A 141 -5.29 -1.13 -8.73
C HIS A 141 -5.52 -2.07 -7.54
N PRO A 142 -4.77 -1.94 -6.44
CA PRO A 142 -4.95 -2.81 -5.29
C PRO A 142 -6.29 -2.55 -4.59
N ALA A 143 -6.91 -3.64 -4.12
CA ALA A 143 -8.06 -3.64 -3.25
C ALA A 143 -7.71 -3.18 -1.83
N ASN A 144 -8.65 -3.21 -0.89
CA ASN A 144 -8.39 -2.87 0.52
C ASN A 144 -7.29 -3.79 1.10
N PHE A 145 -6.32 -3.19 1.79
CA PHE A 145 -5.14 -3.92 2.26
C PHE A 145 -5.42 -4.74 3.51
N MET A 146 -5.10 -6.04 3.49
CA MET A 146 -5.20 -6.90 4.67
C MET A 146 -4.37 -6.35 5.85
N GLN A 147 -3.28 -5.62 5.57
CA GLN A 147 -2.45 -4.96 6.59
C GLN A 147 -3.23 -3.97 7.47
N ASN A 148 -4.39 -3.49 7.02
CA ASN A 148 -5.25 -2.63 7.83
C ASN A 148 -5.85 -3.38 9.03
N ILE A 149 -6.05 -4.70 8.93
CA ILE A 149 -6.49 -5.56 10.05
C ILE A 149 -5.50 -5.45 11.23
N GLY A 150 -4.20 -5.40 10.93
CA GLY A 150 -3.15 -5.27 11.95
C GLY A 150 -3.19 -3.96 12.75
N LEU A 151 -3.88 -2.91 12.27
CA LEU A 151 -4.08 -1.67 13.04
C LEU A 151 -4.99 -1.90 14.25
N ALA A 152 -5.92 -2.83 14.16
CA ALA A 152 -6.83 -3.19 15.24
C ALA A 152 -6.21 -4.18 16.25
N TRP A 153 -4.91 -4.53 16.13
CA TRP A 153 -4.27 -5.51 16.99
C TRP A 153 -4.41 -5.24 18.50
N PRO A 154 -4.32 -3.98 19.00
CA PRO A 154 -4.58 -3.69 20.40
C PRO A 154 -5.99 -4.13 20.85
N SER A 155 -7.01 -3.78 20.08
CA SER A 155 -8.40 -4.19 20.37
C SER A 155 -8.61 -5.70 20.32
N ILE A 156 -7.98 -6.37 19.34
CA ILE A 156 -8.03 -7.83 19.21
C ILE A 156 -7.43 -8.49 20.46
N ARG A 157 -6.31 -7.98 20.97
CA ARG A 157 -5.60 -8.55 22.11
C ARG A 157 -6.25 -8.25 23.47
N GLU A 158 -6.74 -7.02 23.63
CA GLU A 158 -7.23 -6.53 24.92
C GLU A 158 -8.73 -6.80 25.12
N HIS A 159 -9.50 -6.79 24.01
CA HIS A 159 -10.97 -6.88 24.07
C HIS A 159 -11.53 -8.06 23.28
N SER A 160 -10.69 -8.92 22.69
CA SER A 160 -11.13 -10.02 21.82
C SER A 160 -12.15 -9.56 20.78
N SER A 161 -11.90 -8.41 20.13
CA SER A 161 -12.84 -7.80 19.18
C SER A 161 -12.13 -7.17 18.00
N PHE A 162 -12.81 -7.21 16.84
CA PHE A 162 -12.41 -6.50 15.61
C PHE A 162 -13.60 -5.68 15.12
N SER A 163 -13.36 -4.42 14.78
CA SER A 163 -14.40 -3.47 14.39
C SER A 163 -14.08 -2.75 13.09
N GLU A 164 -15.11 -2.54 12.28
CA GLU A 164 -15.13 -1.61 11.14
C GLU A 164 -16.51 -0.94 11.11
N PRO A 165 -16.64 0.34 10.67
CA PRO A 165 -17.90 1.10 10.82
C PRO A 165 -18.87 0.88 9.64
N PHE A 166 -19.10 -0.36 9.23
CA PHE A 166 -20.09 -0.76 8.23
C PHE A 166 -20.63 -2.16 8.56
N PRO A 167 -21.72 -2.68 7.96
CA PRO A 167 -22.31 -3.96 8.31
C PRO A 167 -21.29 -5.11 8.29
N LYS A 168 -21.31 -5.95 9.30
CA LYS A 168 -20.30 -7.00 9.53
C LYS A 168 -20.32 -8.13 8.48
N ASP A 169 -21.45 -8.29 7.80
CA ASP A 169 -21.67 -9.23 6.72
C ASP A 169 -21.34 -8.66 5.33
N THR A 170 -21.11 -7.34 5.22
CA THR A 170 -20.69 -6.72 3.97
C THR A 170 -19.33 -7.25 3.55
N SER A 171 -19.28 -7.87 2.37
CA SER A 171 -18.02 -8.34 1.77
C SER A 171 -17.34 -7.23 0.99
N ILE A 172 -16.04 -7.05 1.22
CA ILE A 172 -15.20 -6.14 0.43
C ILE A 172 -13.98 -6.86 -0.13
N ALA A 173 -13.54 -6.42 -1.31
CA ALA A 173 -12.32 -6.88 -1.95
C ALA A 173 -11.10 -6.53 -1.08
N ARG A 174 -10.24 -7.53 -0.80
CA ARG A 174 -9.02 -7.36 -0.03
C ARG A 174 -7.82 -8.00 -0.73
N VAL A 175 -6.64 -7.47 -0.44
CA VAL A 175 -5.38 -7.99 -0.93
C VAL A 175 -4.30 -7.90 0.15
N ASP A 176 -3.45 -8.91 0.24
CA ASP A 176 -2.21 -8.79 1.00
C ASP A 176 -1.24 -7.92 0.21
N TYR A 177 -0.79 -6.80 0.79
CA TYR A 177 0.10 -5.87 0.09
C TYR A 177 1.46 -6.49 -0.25
N ARG A 178 1.85 -7.61 0.37
CA ARG A 178 3.03 -8.38 -0.03
C ARG A 178 2.90 -8.93 -1.46
N ASP A 179 1.69 -9.29 -1.89
CA ASP A 179 1.42 -9.68 -3.29
C ASP A 179 1.47 -8.48 -4.23
N VAL A 180 0.96 -7.33 -3.81
CA VAL A 180 1.09 -6.07 -4.57
C VAL A 180 2.56 -5.69 -4.74
N ALA A 181 3.35 -5.80 -3.68
CA ALA A 181 4.78 -5.54 -3.68
C ALA A 181 5.55 -6.47 -4.62
N GLU A 182 5.21 -7.76 -4.63
CA GLU A 182 5.79 -8.74 -5.56
C GLU A 182 5.46 -8.41 -7.02
N VAL A 183 4.19 -8.05 -7.33
CA VAL A 183 3.78 -7.61 -8.68
C VAL A 183 4.51 -6.33 -9.07
N ALA A 184 4.66 -5.37 -8.15
CA ALA A 184 5.40 -4.14 -8.40
C ALA A 184 6.87 -4.42 -8.75
N ALA A 185 7.52 -5.33 -8.03
CA ALA A 185 8.90 -5.72 -8.30
C ALA A 185 9.03 -6.46 -9.64
N ILE A 186 8.08 -7.33 -9.98
CA ILE A 186 8.00 -7.98 -11.32
C ILE A 186 7.91 -6.91 -12.41
N ALA A 187 7.00 -5.94 -12.27
CA ALA A 187 6.80 -4.89 -13.26
C ALA A 187 8.04 -4.01 -13.46
N LEU A 188 8.82 -3.78 -12.41
CA LEU A 188 10.07 -3.00 -12.47
C LEU A 188 11.24 -3.77 -13.06
N THR A 189 11.23 -5.10 -13.03
CA THR A 189 12.37 -5.93 -13.45
C THR A 189 12.12 -6.78 -14.68
N GLU A 190 10.87 -6.97 -15.07
CA GLU A 190 10.45 -7.77 -16.23
C GLU A 190 9.61 -6.92 -17.19
N ASP A 191 9.54 -7.30 -18.47
CA ASP A 191 8.78 -6.54 -19.47
C ASP A 191 7.35 -7.05 -19.67
N ARG A 192 7.01 -8.22 -19.08
CA ARG A 192 5.69 -8.87 -19.27
C ARG A 192 4.49 -8.09 -18.71
N LEU A 193 4.74 -7.11 -17.82
CA LEU A 193 3.70 -6.24 -17.28
C LEU A 193 3.79 -4.80 -17.79
N ALA A 194 4.66 -4.52 -18.77
CA ALA A 194 4.74 -3.19 -19.38
C ALA A 194 3.39 -2.81 -20.02
N TYR A 195 2.97 -1.57 -19.80
CA TYR A 195 1.69 -0.99 -20.27
C TYR A 195 0.44 -1.68 -19.72
N ALA A 196 0.55 -2.44 -18.63
CA ALA A 196 -0.60 -3.09 -18.00
C ALA A 196 -1.25 -2.20 -16.95
N THR A 197 -2.59 -2.29 -16.85
CA THR A 197 -3.40 -1.82 -15.72
C THR A 197 -4.08 -3.01 -15.09
N LEU A 198 -3.81 -3.29 -13.81
CA LEU A 198 -4.14 -4.55 -13.17
C LEU A 198 -4.92 -4.34 -11.86
N GLU A 199 -6.16 -4.83 -11.78
CA GLU A 199 -6.85 -4.94 -10.50
C GLU A 199 -6.25 -6.06 -9.66
N LEU A 200 -5.79 -5.72 -8.45
CA LEU A 200 -5.14 -6.65 -7.54
C LEU A 200 -6.00 -6.93 -6.32
N CYS A 201 -6.72 -8.05 -6.37
CA CYS A 201 -7.61 -8.53 -5.31
C CYS A 201 -7.33 -10.02 -5.05
N ALA A 202 -7.21 -10.41 -3.78
CA ALA A 202 -7.05 -11.81 -3.40
C ALA A 202 -8.39 -12.53 -3.18
N GLY A 203 -9.44 -11.78 -2.85
CA GLY A 203 -10.79 -12.30 -2.62
C GLY A 203 -11.70 -11.28 -1.95
N MET A 204 -12.97 -11.67 -1.82
CA MET A 204 -14.01 -10.90 -1.13
C MET A 204 -14.16 -11.45 0.28
N TYR A 205 -14.06 -10.59 1.30
CA TYR A 205 -14.14 -11.01 2.70
C TYR A 205 -15.00 -10.05 3.52
N SER A 206 -15.86 -10.61 4.34
CA SER A 206 -16.64 -9.90 5.36
C SER A 206 -15.84 -9.78 6.67
N ARG A 207 -16.35 -8.98 7.60
CA ARG A 207 -15.79 -8.95 8.96
C ARG A 207 -15.98 -10.28 9.69
N LEU A 208 -17.05 -11.01 9.39
CA LEU A 208 -17.29 -12.33 9.95
C LEU A 208 -16.19 -13.33 9.53
N ASP A 209 -15.72 -13.27 8.27
CA ASP A 209 -14.60 -14.09 7.81
C ASP A 209 -13.29 -13.74 8.53
N ILE A 210 -13.06 -12.44 8.80
CA ILE A 210 -11.88 -11.97 9.52
C ILE A 210 -11.87 -12.48 10.96
N VAL A 211 -12.98 -12.31 11.70
CA VAL A 211 -13.03 -12.74 13.11
C VAL A 211 -13.04 -14.26 13.25
N ALA A 212 -13.59 -15.00 12.29
CA ALA A 212 -13.50 -16.45 12.26
C ALA A 212 -12.04 -16.90 12.13
N ALA A 213 -11.29 -16.33 11.17
CA ALA A 213 -9.88 -16.64 10.99
C ALA A 213 -9.01 -16.20 12.21
N LEU A 214 -9.30 -15.04 12.81
CA LEU A 214 -8.63 -14.60 14.05
C LEU A 214 -8.92 -15.57 15.21
N GLY A 215 -10.17 -15.99 15.37
CA GLY A 215 -10.57 -16.92 16.42
C GLY A 215 -9.89 -18.29 16.29
N GLU A 216 -9.74 -18.81 15.07
CA GLU A 216 -9.02 -20.04 14.80
C GLU A 216 -7.54 -19.93 15.20
N GLU A 217 -6.85 -18.86 14.81
CA GLU A 217 -5.42 -18.69 15.08
C GLU A 217 -5.13 -18.33 16.56
N LEU A 218 -6.05 -17.62 17.23
CA LEU A 218 -5.90 -17.25 18.65
C LEU A 218 -6.39 -18.34 19.62
N GLY A 219 -7.13 -19.34 19.12
CA GLY A 219 -7.74 -20.38 19.95
C GLY A 219 -8.89 -19.88 20.85
N SER A 220 -9.45 -18.70 20.55
CA SER A 220 -10.55 -18.09 21.31
C SER A 220 -11.43 -17.21 20.43
N PRO A 221 -12.74 -17.13 20.71
CA PRO A 221 -13.66 -16.32 19.90
C PRO A 221 -13.26 -14.84 19.88
N VAL A 222 -13.40 -14.22 18.68
CA VAL A 222 -13.23 -12.77 18.47
C VAL A 222 -14.56 -12.19 18.03
N ALA A 223 -15.03 -11.14 18.70
CA ALA A 223 -16.29 -10.49 18.39
C ALA A 223 -16.16 -9.55 17.16
N ALA A 224 -17.15 -9.61 16.26
CA ALA A 224 -17.28 -8.65 15.15
C ALA A 224 -18.13 -7.46 15.62
N LEU A 225 -17.54 -6.30 15.86
CA LEU A 225 -18.21 -5.09 16.31
C LEU A 225 -18.50 -4.13 15.15
N GLU A 226 -19.60 -3.38 15.26
CA GLU A 226 -20.15 -2.52 14.22
C GLU A 226 -20.48 -1.12 14.79
N PRO A 227 -19.45 -0.38 15.25
CA PRO A 227 -19.65 0.96 15.79
C PRO A 227 -20.01 1.95 14.68
N ASP A 228 -20.55 3.10 15.06
CA ASP A 228 -20.59 4.24 14.14
C ASP A 228 -19.17 4.73 13.81
N PHE A 229 -19.07 5.55 12.74
CA PHE A 229 -17.76 6.02 12.26
C PHE A 229 -17.01 6.84 13.32
N SER A 230 -17.70 7.70 14.08
CA SER A 230 -17.06 8.58 15.07
C SER A 230 -16.43 7.78 16.19
N ALA A 231 -17.19 6.85 16.78
CA ALA A 231 -16.69 5.95 17.82
C ALA A 231 -15.55 5.06 17.33
N TRP A 232 -15.63 4.57 16.08
CA TRP A 232 -14.57 3.79 15.48
C TRP A 232 -13.29 4.62 15.26
N ALA A 233 -13.41 5.83 14.71
CA ALA A 233 -12.26 6.69 14.41
C ALA A 233 -11.51 7.11 15.68
N GLU A 234 -12.26 7.41 16.74
CA GLU A 234 -11.71 7.70 18.07
C GLU A 234 -10.93 6.51 18.62
N SER A 235 -11.50 5.31 18.57
CA SER A 235 -10.85 4.08 19.07
C SER A 235 -9.64 3.66 18.25
N ALA A 236 -9.65 3.93 16.96
CA ALA A 236 -8.56 3.57 16.03
C ALA A 236 -7.33 4.47 16.15
N HIS A 237 -7.41 5.61 16.84
CA HIS A 237 -6.31 6.56 17.05
C HIS A 237 -5.56 6.89 15.75
N LEU A 238 -6.30 7.13 14.67
CA LEU A 238 -5.69 7.40 13.37
C LEU A 238 -4.95 8.74 13.38
N PRO A 239 -3.78 8.84 12.74
CA PRO A 239 -3.02 10.09 12.65
C PRO A 239 -3.58 10.99 11.54
N TYR A 240 -4.91 11.19 11.52
CA TYR A 240 -5.63 11.92 10.49
C TYR A 240 -6.28 13.18 11.07
N GLY A 241 -6.20 14.28 10.31
CA GLY A 241 -6.99 15.48 10.60
C GLY A 241 -8.43 15.35 10.10
N ASP A 242 -9.27 16.33 10.46
CA ASP A 242 -10.73 16.31 10.20
C ASP A 242 -11.08 16.08 8.73
N GLN A 243 -10.36 16.72 7.81
CA GLN A 243 -10.60 16.55 6.38
C GLN A 243 -10.32 15.12 5.90
N GLN A 244 -9.25 14.50 6.41
CA GLN A 244 -8.89 13.12 6.07
C GLN A 244 -9.90 12.13 6.67
N LEU A 245 -10.37 12.38 7.90
CA LEU A 245 -11.42 11.59 8.53
C LEU A 245 -12.74 11.72 7.77
N LEU A 246 -13.08 12.92 7.29
CA LEU A 246 -14.28 13.13 6.45
C LEU A 246 -14.20 12.34 5.14
N LEU A 247 -13.04 12.30 4.48
CA LEU A 247 -12.86 11.51 3.26
C LEU A 247 -12.94 10.01 3.55
N LEU A 248 -12.37 9.58 4.67
CA LEU A 248 -12.42 8.17 5.10
C LEU A 248 -13.84 7.74 5.48
N SER A 249 -14.65 8.61 6.12
CA SER A 249 -16.04 8.28 6.43
C SER A 249 -16.86 7.99 5.18
N LYS A 250 -16.64 8.76 4.09
CA LYS A 250 -17.29 8.52 2.80
C LYS A 250 -16.92 7.17 2.18
N VAL A 251 -15.70 6.69 2.42
CA VAL A 251 -15.29 5.34 1.99
C VAL A 251 -16.10 4.29 2.72
N PHE A 252 -16.26 4.41 4.03
CA PHE A 252 -17.05 3.45 4.82
C PHE A 252 -18.55 3.56 4.53
N ASP A 253 -19.08 4.75 4.25
CA ASP A 253 -20.46 4.93 3.78
C ASP A 253 -20.69 4.21 2.44
N HIS A 254 -19.70 4.27 1.54
CA HIS A 254 -19.75 3.52 0.29
C HIS A 254 -19.73 2.00 0.55
N TYR A 255 -18.85 1.52 1.42
CA TYR A 255 -18.79 0.10 1.78
C TYR A 255 -20.09 -0.39 2.42
N ARG A 256 -20.72 0.45 3.26
CA ARG A 256 -22.04 0.18 3.85
C ARG A 256 -23.13 0.00 2.79
N ALA A 257 -23.12 0.85 1.77
CA ALA A 257 -24.17 0.87 0.76
C ALA A 257 -23.96 -0.14 -0.37
N TRP A 258 -22.69 -0.38 -0.76
CA TRP A 258 -22.36 -1.07 -2.01
C TRP A 258 -21.28 -2.15 -1.86
N GLY A 259 -20.61 -2.24 -0.72
CA GLY A 259 -19.41 -3.05 -0.59
C GLY A 259 -18.23 -2.50 -1.42
N LEU A 260 -17.29 -3.37 -1.74
CA LEU A 260 -16.20 -3.11 -2.67
C LEU A 260 -15.94 -4.40 -3.46
N GLY A 261 -16.36 -4.43 -4.73
CA GLY A 261 -16.19 -5.61 -5.59
C GLY A 261 -14.76 -5.79 -6.07
N GLY A 262 -14.35 -7.03 -6.30
CA GLY A 262 -13.07 -7.40 -6.91
C GLY A 262 -12.96 -8.93 -7.06
N ASN A 263 -12.00 -9.37 -7.89
CA ASN A 263 -11.69 -10.79 -8.08
C ASN A 263 -10.19 -11.04 -8.21
N SER A 264 -9.77 -12.29 -8.09
CA SER A 264 -8.34 -12.64 -8.05
C SER A 264 -7.70 -12.94 -9.40
N LEU A 265 -8.43 -12.83 -10.51
CA LEU A 265 -7.96 -13.27 -11.82
C LEU A 265 -6.67 -12.56 -12.26
N ALA A 266 -6.69 -11.22 -12.25
CA ALA A 266 -5.55 -10.42 -12.68
C ALA A 266 -4.35 -10.57 -11.74
N LEU A 267 -4.58 -10.59 -10.42
CA LEU A 267 -3.51 -10.81 -9.44
C LEU A 267 -2.85 -12.17 -9.61
N LYS A 268 -3.66 -13.25 -9.76
CA LYS A 268 -3.15 -14.61 -10.00
C LYS A 268 -2.31 -14.68 -11.28
N ALA A 269 -2.78 -14.07 -12.35
CA ALA A 269 -2.06 -14.03 -13.62
C ALA A 269 -0.73 -13.24 -13.51
N ALA A 270 -0.74 -12.11 -12.82
CA ALA A 270 0.46 -11.30 -12.61
C ALA A 270 1.51 -12.00 -11.73
N LEU A 271 1.09 -12.71 -10.69
CA LEU A 271 1.97 -13.47 -9.80
C LEU A 271 2.46 -14.79 -10.43
N GLY A 272 1.67 -15.43 -11.31
CA GLY A 272 1.91 -16.80 -11.78
C GLY A 272 1.65 -17.87 -10.71
N ARG A 273 0.96 -17.52 -9.62
CA ARG A 273 0.56 -18.38 -8.51
C ARG A 273 -0.72 -17.88 -7.86
N ASP A 274 -1.31 -18.67 -6.97
CA ASP A 274 -2.42 -18.20 -6.15
C ASP A 274 -1.97 -17.07 -5.20
N PRO A 275 -2.82 -16.03 -5.02
CA PRO A 275 -2.57 -14.97 -4.05
C PRO A 275 -2.52 -15.49 -2.60
N ARG A 276 -1.87 -14.74 -1.72
CA ARG A 276 -1.94 -14.98 -0.28
C ARG A 276 -3.38 -14.85 0.20
N THR A 277 -3.82 -15.82 1.00
CA THR A 277 -5.20 -15.87 1.52
C THR A 277 -5.35 -15.04 2.78
N LEU A 278 -6.59 -14.66 3.12
CA LEU A 278 -6.89 -14.01 4.41
C LEU A 278 -6.41 -14.85 5.61
N ARG A 279 -6.65 -16.17 5.61
CA ARG A 279 -6.19 -17.07 6.68
C ARG A 279 -4.67 -17.08 6.79
N GLY A 280 -3.96 -17.17 5.65
CA GLY A 280 -2.49 -17.09 5.62
C GLY A 280 -1.97 -15.77 6.18
N TYR A 281 -2.59 -14.65 5.79
CA TYR A 281 -2.25 -13.33 6.33
C TYR A 281 -2.46 -13.25 7.86
N ILE A 282 -3.60 -13.71 8.36
CA ILE A 282 -3.94 -13.65 9.79
C ILE A 282 -2.99 -14.53 10.61
N ARG A 283 -2.66 -15.74 10.14
CA ARG A 283 -1.67 -16.60 10.79
C ARG A 283 -0.32 -15.90 10.92
N ASP A 284 0.17 -15.29 9.84
CA ASP A 284 1.44 -14.56 9.85
C ASP A 284 1.38 -13.34 10.79
N LEU A 285 0.27 -12.59 10.79
CA LEU A 285 0.04 -11.47 11.71
C LEU A 285 0.09 -11.91 13.17
N VAL A 286 -0.61 -12.98 13.53
CA VAL A 286 -0.64 -13.50 14.89
C VAL A 286 0.76 -13.94 15.33
N ALA A 287 1.48 -14.69 14.49
CA ALA A 287 2.84 -15.12 14.76
C ALA A 287 3.82 -13.94 14.95
N GLU A 288 3.77 -12.93 14.08
CA GLU A 288 4.57 -11.69 14.20
C GLU A 288 4.31 -10.99 15.54
N LYS A 289 3.03 -10.81 15.87
CA LYS A 289 2.64 -10.05 17.07
C LYS A 289 2.89 -10.80 18.37
N GLN A 290 2.91 -12.14 18.35
CA GLN A 290 3.27 -12.96 19.52
C GLN A 290 4.78 -13.05 19.73
N SER A 291 5.58 -12.98 18.66
CA SER A 291 7.05 -13.00 18.73
C SER A 291 7.66 -11.65 19.10
N ALA A 292 6.92 -10.54 18.94
CA ALA A 292 7.40 -9.21 19.32
C ALA A 292 7.51 -9.09 20.86
N PRO A 293 8.68 -8.67 21.42
CA PRO A 293 8.83 -8.50 22.85
C PRO A 293 7.79 -7.50 23.40
N SER A 294 7.17 -7.84 24.52
CA SER A 294 6.18 -6.98 25.14
C SER A 294 6.81 -5.65 25.55
N ARG A 295 6.23 -4.52 25.16
CA ARG A 295 6.71 -3.16 25.52
C ARG A 295 6.86 -2.90 27.04
N LYS A 296 6.56 -3.89 27.91
CA LYS A 296 6.67 -3.77 29.37
C LYS A 296 8.09 -3.89 29.90
N GLU A 297 9.07 -4.41 29.11
CA GLU A 297 10.43 -4.63 29.62
C GLU A 297 11.37 -3.40 29.54
N TYR A 298 10.93 -2.27 28.92
CA TYR A 298 11.75 -1.07 28.80
C TYR A 298 11.43 0.05 29.82
N ARG A 299 10.66 -0.24 30.89
CA ARG A 299 10.37 0.78 31.93
C ARG A 299 11.22 0.67 33.20
N HIS A 300 12.17 -0.26 33.24
CA HIS A 300 13.11 -0.40 34.38
C HIS A 300 14.52 -0.76 33.87
N ALA A 301 15.18 0.20 33.23
CA ALA A 301 16.65 0.23 33.09
C ALA A 301 17.10 1.69 33.04
#